data_2d32c6ee7252150d5525636b1c4e9884
#
_entry.id   2d32c6ee7252150d5525636b1c4e9884
#
_cell.length_a   1.000
_cell.length_b   1.000
_cell.length_c   1.000
_cell.angle_alpha   90.00
_cell.angle_beta   90.00
_cell.angle_gamma   90.00
#
_symmetry.space_group_name_H-M   'P 1'
#
loop_
_entity.id
_entity.type
_entity.pdbx_description
1 polymer ?
#
loop_
_entity_poly.entity_id
_entity_poly.type
_entity_poly.pdbx_seq_one_letter_code
_entity_poly.pdbx_strand_id
1 'polypeptide(L)'
;MNKAHRDRLAFMRICSGKFERDAEYYHVQGGKKMRLSQPQQLMASEREIVDEAYAGDIIGVFDPGIFSIGDTICTPGKKFKFGGIPTFAPEHFSRVSPKDSMKRKQFIKGTEQIAQEGAIQIFKLPNSGMEEVIVGVVGTLQFDVFQYRMKGEYGVDLRMEGLPYEYLRFIDKAPVADLKDLNLSSDVELLEDYKGRSLLVFASNWSID
;
A
#
# COMPACT_ATOMS: atom_id res chain seq x y z
N MET A 1 14.71 -0.13 3.17
CA MET A 1 15.28 -0.11 1.78
C MET A 1 16.73 0.32 1.78
N ASN A 2 17.56 -0.33 0.98
CA ASN A 2 18.95 0.11 0.82
C ASN A 2 18.98 1.36 -0.07
N LYS A 3 19.51 2.49 0.45
CA LYS A 3 19.62 3.76 -0.29
C LYS A 3 20.41 3.67 -1.61
N ALA A 4 21.19 2.60 -1.79
CA ALA A 4 22.05 2.39 -2.97
C ALA A 4 21.34 1.72 -4.16
N HIS A 5 20.15 1.15 -3.97
CA HIS A 5 19.46 0.41 -5.03
C HIS A 5 18.11 1.04 -5.33
N ARG A 6 17.90 1.42 -6.59
CA ARG A 6 16.61 1.88 -7.13
C ARG A 6 15.60 0.74 -7.28
N ASP A 7 16.05 -0.48 -7.05
CA ASP A 7 15.32 -1.68 -7.39
C ASP A 7 14.51 -2.18 -6.19
N ARG A 8 13.23 -2.41 -6.42
CA ARG A 8 12.34 -3.05 -5.44
C ARG A 8 12.49 -4.56 -5.56
N LEU A 9 12.42 -5.23 -4.42
CA LEU A 9 12.36 -6.68 -4.34
C LEU A 9 10.97 -7.10 -3.88
N ALA A 10 10.29 -7.92 -4.66
CA ALA A 10 9.05 -8.55 -4.27
C ALA A 10 9.33 -9.96 -3.73
N PHE A 11 8.81 -10.25 -2.54
CA PHE A 11 8.87 -11.59 -1.97
C PHE A 11 7.64 -12.38 -2.39
N MET A 12 7.87 -13.57 -2.95
CA MET A 12 6.83 -14.46 -3.44
C MET A 12 6.92 -15.80 -2.71
N ARG A 13 5.80 -16.24 -2.14
CA ARG A 13 5.68 -17.58 -1.61
C ARG A 13 5.16 -18.51 -2.70
N ILE A 14 5.88 -19.60 -2.93
CA ILE A 14 5.43 -20.66 -3.83
C ILE A 14 4.37 -21.48 -3.10
N CYS A 15 3.12 -21.38 -3.53
CA CYS A 15 2.00 -22.06 -2.87
C CYS A 15 1.74 -23.45 -3.42
N SER A 16 2.04 -23.68 -4.71
CA SER A 16 1.91 -24.99 -5.34
C SER A 16 2.78 -25.10 -6.58
N GLY A 17 3.18 -26.33 -6.93
CA GLY A 17 3.98 -26.60 -8.10
C GLY A 17 5.44 -26.22 -7.93
N LYS A 18 6.07 -25.89 -9.06
CA LYS A 18 7.48 -25.54 -9.17
C LYS A 18 7.63 -24.18 -9.84
N PHE A 19 8.48 -23.37 -9.30
CA PHE A 19 8.96 -22.15 -9.93
C PHE A 19 10.26 -22.48 -10.70
N GLU A 20 10.38 -21.99 -11.92
CA GLU A 20 11.58 -22.11 -12.75
C GLU A 20 12.02 -20.72 -13.21
N ARG A 21 13.31 -20.46 -13.12
CA ARG A 21 13.92 -19.22 -13.58
C ARG A 21 13.65 -19.01 -15.07
N ASP A 22 13.41 -17.76 -15.47
CA ASP A 22 13.17 -17.32 -16.85
C ASP A 22 11.95 -17.97 -17.55
N ALA A 23 11.17 -18.79 -16.84
CA ALA A 23 9.90 -19.27 -17.34
C ALA A 23 8.88 -18.13 -17.46
N GLU A 24 7.89 -18.30 -18.35
CA GLU A 24 6.79 -17.35 -18.50
C GLU A 24 5.73 -17.59 -17.43
N TYR A 25 5.35 -16.52 -16.72
CA TYR A 25 4.31 -16.49 -15.72
C TYR A 25 3.23 -15.47 -16.07
N TYR A 26 2.07 -15.62 -15.47
CA TYR A 26 0.95 -14.71 -15.63
C TYR A 26 0.65 -13.97 -14.32
N HIS A 27 0.75 -12.64 -14.34
CA HIS A 27 0.35 -11.76 -13.26
C HIS A 27 -1.16 -11.53 -13.34
N VAL A 28 -1.91 -12.12 -12.41
CA VAL A 28 -3.39 -12.21 -12.50
C VAL A 28 -4.04 -10.85 -12.36
N GLN A 29 -3.64 -10.06 -11.36
CA GLN A 29 -4.19 -8.72 -11.12
C GLN A 29 -3.80 -7.73 -12.23
N GLY A 30 -2.58 -7.82 -12.71
CA GLY A 30 -2.08 -6.98 -13.82
C GLY A 30 -2.52 -7.41 -15.21
N GLY A 31 -3.08 -8.62 -15.37
CA GLY A 31 -3.55 -9.14 -16.64
C GLY A 31 -2.45 -9.36 -17.68
N LYS A 32 -1.19 -9.54 -17.24
CA LYS A 32 -0.02 -9.58 -18.14
C LYS A 32 0.82 -10.82 -17.93
N LYS A 33 1.38 -11.32 -19.03
CA LYS A 33 2.45 -12.30 -19.01
C LYS A 33 3.78 -11.61 -18.71
N MET A 34 4.65 -12.28 -17.98
CA MET A 34 5.97 -11.78 -17.59
C MET A 34 6.96 -12.92 -17.39
N ARG A 35 8.23 -12.59 -17.46
CA ARG A 35 9.31 -13.46 -17.02
C ARG A 35 9.91 -12.88 -15.74
N LEU A 36 10.11 -13.75 -14.76
CA LEU A 36 10.72 -13.38 -13.49
C LEU A 36 12.20 -13.70 -13.58
N SER A 37 13.00 -12.67 -13.81
CA SER A 37 14.45 -12.78 -13.90
C SER A 37 15.10 -12.64 -12.53
N GLN A 38 16.26 -13.29 -12.35
CA GLN A 38 17.11 -13.22 -11.16
C GLN A 38 16.36 -13.50 -9.84
N PRO A 39 15.66 -14.64 -9.74
CA PRO A 39 15.07 -15.03 -8.47
C PRO A 39 16.18 -15.28 -7.45
N GLN A 40 16.02 -14.72 -6.27
CA GLN A 40 17.00 -14.77 -5.19
C GLN A 40 16.38 -15.43 -3.96
N GLN A 41 17.11 -16.34 -3.35
CA GLN A 41 16.84 -16.78 -1.99
C GLN A 41 17.67 -15.94 -1.04
N LEU A 42 17.05 -15.46 0.01
CA LEU A 42 17.71 -14.68 1.04
C LEU A 42 18.02 -15.58 2.23
N MET A 43 19.29 -15.83 2.47
CA MET A 43 19.77 -16.49 3.67
C MET A 43 20.59 -15.46 4.49
N ALA A 44 19.94 -14.87 5.49
CA ALA A 44 20.49 -13.79 6.31
C ALA A 44 20.93 -12.57 5.46
N SER A 45 22.22 -12.31 5.34
CA SER A 45 22.80 -11.22 4.56
C SER A 45 23.21 -11.62 3.13
N GLU A 46 23.19 -12.92 2.84
CA GLU A 46 23.62 -13.45 1.55
C GLU A 46 22.44 -13.58 0.59
N ARG A 47 22.71 -13.29 -0.70
CA ARG A 47 21.75 -13.43 -1.78
C ARG A 47 22.27 -14.48 -2.74
N GLU A 48 21.54 -15.56 -2.86
CA GLU A 48 21.86 -16.64 -3.78
C GLU A 48 20.81 -16.70 -4.89
N ILE A 49 21.25 -16.76 -6.14
CA ILE A 49 20.35 -16.92 -7.28
C ILE A 49 19.90 -18.36 -7.30
N VAL A 50 18.60 -18.59 -7.38
CA VAL A 50 18.00 -19.92 -7.46
C VAL A 50 17.39 -20.13 -8.84
N ASP A 51 17.64 -21.31 -9.42
CA ASP A 51 17.07 -21.68 -10.71
C ASP A 51 15.67 -22.28 -10.55
N GLU A 52 15.38 -22.88 -9.41
CA GLU A 52 14.14 -23.57 -9.11
C GLU A 52 13.71 -23.32 -7.66
N ALA A 53 12.39 -23.28 -7.42
CA ALA A 53 11.81 -23.22 -6.08
C ALA A 53 10.49 -24.03 -6.04
N TYR A 54 10.18 -24.58 -4.88
CA TYR A 54 9.08 -25.51 -4.70
C TYR A 54 8.04 -24.99 -3.71
N ALA A 55 6.88 -25.63 -3.68
CA ALA A 55 5.82 -25.29 -2.77
C ALA A 55 6.32 -25.21 -1.31
N GLY A 56 6.12 -24.05 -0.66
CA GLY A 56 6.61 -23.72 0.67
C GLY A 56 7.77 -22.72 0.66
N ASP A 57 8.54 -22.65 -0.40
CA ASP A 57 9.68 -21.74 -0.53
C ASP A 57 9.23 -20.28 -0.67
N ILE A 58 10.11 -19.37 -0.24
CA ILE A 58 9.98 -17.94 -0.44
C ILE A 58 11.17 -17.46 -1.28
N ILE A 59 10.87 -16.84 -2.40
CA ILE A 59 11.87 -16.25 -3.29
C ILE A 59 11.69 -14.73 -3.40
N GLY A 60 12.79 -14.01 -3.54
CA GLY A 60 12.78 -12.60 -3.91
C GLY A 60 12.96 -12.45 -5.41
N VAL A 61 12.12 -11.64 -6.04
CA VAL A 61 12.25 -11.30 -7.46
C VAL A 61 12.34 -9.80 -7.65
N PHE A 62 13.03 -9.37 -8.68
CA PHE A 62 13.09 -7.97 -9.04
C PHE A 62 11.69 -7.45 -9.40
N ASP A 63 11.29 -6.34 -8.77
CA ASP A 63 10.01 -5.67 -9.03
C ASP A 63 10.24 -4.30 -9.69
N PRO A 64 9.89 -4.15 -10.97
CA PRO A 64 9.92 -2.86 -11.64
C PRO A 64 8.81 -1.89 -11.18
N GLY A 65 8.12 -2.18 -10.08
CA GLY A 65 7.03 -1.38 -9.53
C GLY A 65 5.63 -1.80 -9.99
N ILE A 66 5.48 -3.05 -10.40
CA ILE A 66 4.21 -3.60 -10.92
C ILE A 66 3.49 -4.51 -9.93
N PHE A 67 4.18 -4.99 -8.90
CA PHE A 67 3.59 -5.89 -7.91
C PHE A 67 3.02 -5.13 -6.72
N SER A 68 1.89 -5.62 -6.25
CA SER A 68 1.25 -5.20 -5.01
C SER A 68 1.18 -6.38 -4.04
N ILE A 69 1.14 -6.07 -2.74
CA ILE A 69 0.96 -7.09 -1.71
C ILE A 69 -0.36 -7.82 -1.93
N GLY A 70 -0.32 -9.15 -1.95
CA GLY A 70 -1.49 -10.00 -2.21
C GLY A 70 -1.72 -10.32 -3.68
N ASP A 71 -0.84 -9.87 -4.58
CA ASP A 71 -0.91 -10.26 -5.98
C ASP A 71 -0.66 -11.75 -6.17
N THR A 72 -1.26 -12.29 -7.22
CA THR A 72 -1.16 -13.69 -7.59
C THR A 72 -0.41 -13.84 -8.89
N ILE A 73 0.59 -14.72 -8.87
CA ILE A 73 1.34 -15.15 -10.04
C ILE A 73 1.03 -16.62 -10.29
N CYS A 74 0.72 -16.98 -11.51
CA CYS A 74 0.45 -18.37 -11.89
C CYS A 74 1.08 -18.73 -13.22
N THR A 75 1.15 -20.03 -13.52
CA THR A 75 1.56 -20.52 -14.84
C THR A 75 0.55 -20.05 -15.90
N PRO A 76 1.00 -19.73 -17.13
CA PRO A 76 0.11 -19.31 -18.21
C PRO A 76 -1.02 -20.31 -18.45
N GLY A 77 -2.23 -19.79 -18.71
CA GLY A 77 -3.42 -20.62 -18.95
C GLY A 77 -4.21 -21.00 -17.69
N LYS A 78 -3.66 -20.83 -16.49
CA LYS A 78 -4.39 -20.99 -15.24
C LYS A 78 -4.81 -19.61 -14.71
N LYS A 79 -6.10 -19.41 -14.51
CA LYS A 79 -6.68 -18.15 -13.99
C LYS A 79 -7.11 -18.34 -12.52
N PHE A 80 -6.17 -18.67 -11.67
CA PHE A 80 -6.43 -18.73 -10.24
C PHE A 80 -6.02 -17.40 -9.61
N LYS A 81 -6.84 -16.88 -8.67
CA LYS A 81 -6.58 -15.66 -7.92
C LYS A 81 -6.83 -15.92 -6.44
N PHE A 82 -5.83 -15.64 -5.61
CA PHE A 82 -6.03 -15.63 -4.16
C PHE A 82 -6.92 -14.47 -3.74
N GLY A 83 -7.65 -14.62 -2.63
CA GLY A 83 -8.58 -13.62 -2.10
C GLY A 83 -7.92 -12.33 -1.59
N GLY A 84 -6.61 -12.25 -1.63
CA GLY A 84 -5.85 -11.14 -1.10
C GLY A 84 -5.50 -11.32 0.39
N ILE A 85 -4.67 -10.41 0.89
CA ILE A 85 -4.30 -10.38 2.31
C ILE A 85 -5.28 -9.46 3.03
N PRO A 86 -5.93 -9.90 4.12
CA PRO A 86 -6.83 -9.06 4.90
C PRO A 86 -6.09 -7.82 5.41
N THR A 87 -6.68 -6.66 5.24
CA THR A 87 -6.17 -5.39 5.77
C THR A 87 -7.07 -4.96 6.91
N PHE A 88 -6.49 -4.67 8.07
CA PHE A 88 -7.24 -4.14 9.20
C PHE A 88 -7.65 -2.71 8.92
N ALA A 89 -8.87 -2.35 9.33
CA ALA A 89 -9.30 -0.96 9.29
C ALA A 89 -8.42 -0.12 10.23
N PRO A 90 -8.03 1.10 9.84
CA PRO A 90 -7.30 1.98 10.72
C PRO A 90 -8.20 2.46 11.87
N GLU A 91 -7.58 2.64 13.04
CA GLU A 91 -8.22 3.14 14.27
C GLU A 91 -7.71 4.54 14.65
N HIS A 92 -6.59 4.96 14.07
CA HIS A 92 -5.99 6.27 14.31
C HIS A 92 -5.73 6.98 12.99
N PHE A 93 -6.03 8.26 12.95
CA PHE A 93 -5.91 9.09 11.76
C PHE A 93 -5.10 10.35 12.04
N SER A 94 -4.28 10.72 11.06
CA SER A 94 -3.53 11.98 11.13
C SER A 94 -3.51 12.64 9.75
N ARG A 95 -3.73 13.95 9.74
CA ARG A 95 -3.49 14.80 8.57
C ARG A 95 -2.00 15.05 8.45
N VAL A 96 -1.44 14.79 7.28
CA VAL A 96 0.00 14.81 7.07
C VAL A 96 0.37 15.63 5.84
N SER A 97 1.34 16.51 6.01
CA SER A 97 1.92 17.31 4.94
C SER A 97 3.43 17.49 5.15
N PRO A 98 4.21 17.79 4.10
CA PRO A 98 5.62 18.11 4.26
C PRO A 98 5.76 19.50 4.92
N LYS A 99 6.73 19.65 5.84
CA LYS A 99 7.06 20.96 6.41
C LYS A 99 7.62 21.93 5.37
N ASP A 100 8.33 21.38 4.37
CA ASP A 100 8.93 22.12 3.28
C ASP A 100 8.18 21.80 1.98
N SER A 101 7.51 22.78 1.40
CA SER A 101 6.74 22.64 0.16
C SER A 101 7.61 22.26 -1.05
N MET A 102 8.89 22.58 -1.04
CA MET A 102 9.83 22.19 -2.11
C MET A 102 10.06 20.68 -2.16
N LYS A 103 9.81 19.97 -1.07
CA LYS A 103 9.92 18.50 -0.96
C LYS A 103 8.64 17.75 -1.31
N ARG A 104 7.66 18.42 -1.91
CA ARG A 104 6.36 17.81 -2.29
C ARG A 104 6.51 16.53 -3.11
N LYS A 105 7.39 16.51 -4.12
CA LYS A 105 7.61 15.31 -4.96
C LYS A 105 8.14 14.13 -4.14
N GLN A 106 9.08 14.38 -3.26
CA GLN A 106 9.64 13.36 -2.36
C GLN A 106 8.59 12.87 -1.36
N PHE A 107 7.75 13.79 -0.85
CA PHE A 107 6.64 13.48 0.04
C PHE A 107 5.65 12.52 -0.62
N ILE A 108 5.14 12.86 -1.79
CA ILE A 108 4.19 12.02 -2.53
C ILE A 108 4.78 10.64 -2.79
N LYS A 109 5.99 10.60 -3.37
CA LYS A 109 6.68 9.33 -3.67
C LYS A 109 6.90 8.48 -2.42
N GLY A 110 7.37 9.07 -1.33
CA GLY A 110 7.65 8.34 -0.09
C GLY A 110 6.39 7.82 0.57
N THR A 111 5.36 8.64 0.64
CA THR A 111 4.06 8.27 1.23
C THR A 111 3.41 7.12 0.46
N GLU A 112 3.35 7.22 -0.87
CA GLU A 112 2.81 6.15 -1.72
C GLU A 112 3.60 4.85 -1.58
N GLN A 113 4.92 4.93 -1.53
CA GLN A 113 5.78 3.76 -1.44
C GLN A 113 5.64 3.04 -0.09
N ILE A 114 5.59 3.79 1.01
CA ILE A 114 5.39 3.24 2.36
C ILE A 114 3.99 2.63 2.50
N ALA A 115 2.97 3.23 1.86
CA ALA A 115 1.62 2.67 1.85
C ALA A 115 1.53 1.39 1.02
N GLN A 116 2.22 1.31 -0.12
CA GLN A 116 2.29 0.08 -0.93
C GLN A 116 2.95 -1.09 -0.18
N GLU A 117 3.83 -0.80 0.77
CA GLU A 117 4.43 -1.79 1.68
C GLU A 117 3.48 -2.21 2.81
N GLY A 118 2.29 -1.61 2.91
CA GLY A 118 1.28 -1.95 3.91
C GLY A 118 1.56 -1.38 5.31
N ALA A 119 2.56 -0.50 5.46
CA ALA A 119 2.90 0.09 6.77
C ALA A 119 1.89 1.15 7.23
N ILE A 120 1.24 1.83 6.29
CA ILE A 120 0.21 2.84 6.51
C ILE A 120 -0.89 2.72 5.46
N GLN A 121 -2.05 3.31 5.72
CA GLN A 121 -3.10 3.52 4.74
C GLN A 121 -3.22 5.01 4.42
N ILE A 122 -3.45 5.35 3.14
CA ILE A 122 -3.54 6.73 2.68
C ILE A 122 -4.94 7.01 2.22
N PHE A 123 -5.46 8.15 2.65
CA PHE A 123 -6.73 8.71 2.25
C PHE A 123 -6.54 10.16 1.85
N LYS A 124 -7.44 10.68 1.04
CA LYS A 124 -7.48 12.08 0.64
C LYS A 124 -8.90 12.60 0.68
N LEU A 125 -9.03 13.91 0.77
CA LEU A 125 -10.31 14.56 0.54
C LEU A 125 -10.71 14.42 -0.94
N PRO A 126 -11.99 14.25 -1.26
CA PRO A 126 -12.45 14.20 -2.63
C PRO A 126 -11.99 15.41 -3.42
N ASN A 127 -11.44 15.18 -4.62
CA ASN A 127 -10.87 16.19 -5.51
C ASN A 127 -9.66 16.98 -4.95
N SER A 128 -9.06 16.54 -3.86
CA SER A 128 -7.79 17.11 -3.38
C SER A 128 -6.59 16.43 -4.04
N GLY A 129 -5.47 17.14 -4.09
CA GLY A 129 -4.19 16.58 -4.51
C GLY A 129 -3.53 15.75 -3.39
N MET A 130 -2.30 15.32 -3.65
CA MET A 130 -1.47 14.56 -2.72
C MET A 130 -0.48 15.45 -1.95
N GLU A 131 -0.74 16.76 -1.88
CA GLU A 131 0.07 17.71 -1.10
C GLU A 131 -0.12 17.55 0.39
N GLU A 132 -1.31 17.17 0.76
CA GLU A 132 -1.74 16.85 2.09
C GLU A 132 -2.58 15.58 2.02
N VAL A 133 -2.29 14.62 2.86
CA VAL A 133 -3.01 13.34 2.92
C VAL A 133 -3.44 13.03 4.33
N ILE A 134 -4.48 12.22 4.46
CA ILE A 134 -4.85 11.62 5.73
C ILE A 134 -4.22 10.23 5.78
N VAL A 135 -3.43 10.00 6.81
CA VAL A 135 -2.79 8.71 7.07
C VAL A 135 -3.56 8.00 8.16
N GLY A 136 -4.00 6.78 7.85
CA GLY A 136 -4.64 5.90 8.81
C GLY A 136 -3.73 4.74 9.20
N VAL A 137 -3.72 4.40 10.48
CA VAL A 137 -2.92 3.32 11.07
C VAL A 137 -3.72 2.54 12.10
N VAL A 138 -3.34 1.28 12.32
CA VAL A 138 -3.97 0.43 13.36
C VAL A 138 -3.40 0.77 14.75
N GLY A 139 -2.13 1.11 14.84
CA GLY A 139 -1.47 1.48 16.09
C GLY A 139 -0.61 2.73 15.94
N THR A 140 -0.59 3.57 16.95
CA THR A 140 0.07 4.90 16.93
C THR A 140 1.56 4.84 16.64
N LEU A 141 2.28 3.77 17.02
CA LEU A 141 3.69 3.58 16.71
C LEU A 141 3.98 3.55 15.20
N GLN A 142 2.99 3.21 14.37
CA GLN A 142 3.16 3.25 12.92
C GLN A 142 3.37 4.68 12.39
N PHE A 143 2.84 5.70 13.08
CA PHE A 143 3.14 7.11 12.77
C PHE A 143 4.61 7.45 13.00
N ASP A 144 5.20 6.97 14.10
CA ASP A 144 6.60 7.22 14.40
C ASP A 144 7.51 6.56 13.36
N VAL A 145 7.19 5.30 13.00
CA VAL A 145 7.90 4.59 11.93
C VAL A 145 7.78 5.33 10.59
N PHE A 146 6.58 5.79 10.26
CA PHE A 146 6.34 6.55 9.03
C PHE A 146 7.16 7.84 9.02
N GLN A 147 7.14 8.62 10.09
CA GLN A 147 7.89 9.86 10.21
C GLN A 147 9.40 9.61 10.13
N TYR A 148 9.90 8.60 10.82
CA TYR A 148 11.31 8.20 10.78
C TYR A 148 11.75 7.82 9.37
N ARG A 149 10.97 7.02 8.68
CA ARG A 149 11.27 6.59 7.30
C ARG A 149 11.20 7.75 6.31
N MET A 150 10.20 8.62 6.41
CA MET A 150 10.09 9.80 5.55
C MET A 150 11.31 10.71 5.70
N LYS A 151 11.78 10.93 6.91
CA LYS A 151 13.00 11.71 7.17
C LYS A 151 14.25 10.97 6.69
N GLY A 152 14.40 9.70 7.05
CA GLY A 152 15.61 8.92 6.77
C GLY A 152 15.79 8.52 5.31
N GLU A 153 14.70 8.11 4.63
CA GLU A 153 14.75 7.56 3.28
C GLU A 153 14.50 8.63 2.20
N TYR A 154 13.62 9.60 2.48
CA TYR A 154 13.18 10.60 1.50
C TYR A 154 13.65 12.02 1.83
N GLY A 155 14.22 12.23 3.01
CA GLY A 155 14.70 13.55 3.47
C GLY A 155 13.58 14.55 3.73
N VAL A 156 12.37 14.07 4.06
CA VAL A 156 11.17 14.89 4.27
C VAL A 156 10.82 14.92 5.74
N ASP A 157 10.80 16.11 6.34
CA ASP A 157 10.21 16.34 7.65
C ASP A 157 8.71 16.57 7.51
N LEU A 158 7.91 15.87 8.32
CA LEU A 158 6.45 15.90 8.26
C LEU A 158 5.85 16.84 9.30
N ARG A 159 4.78 17.53 8.91
CA ARG A 159 3.78 18.08 9.81
C ARG A 159 2.68 17.05 9.96
N MET A 160 2.33 16.70 11.17
CA MET A 160 1.29 15.72 11.49
C MET A 160 0.33 16.31 12.48
N GLU A 161 -0.96 16.21 12.21
CA GLU A 161 -2.05 16.67 13.03
C GLU A 161 -3.02 15.52 13.27
N GLY A 162 -3.18 15.09 14.51
CA GLY A 162 -4.09 14.01 14.88
C GLY A 162 -5.53 14.39 14.57
N LEU A 163 -6.29 13.47 14.00
CA LEU A 163 -7.71 13.63 13.72
C LEU A 163 -8.53 12.79 14.71
N PRO A 164 -9.74 13.22 15.07
CA PRO A 164 -10.55 12.56 16.09
C PRO A 164 -11.31 11.34 15.60
N TYR A 165 -10.96 10.80 14.41
CA TYR A 165 -11.66 9.67 13.80
C TYR A 165 -11.15 8.35 14.36
N GLU A 166 -12.10 7.44 14.66
CA GLU A 166 -11.82 6.10 15.19
C GLU A 166 -12.43 5.00 14.30
N TYR A 167 -13.42 5.34 13.48
CA TYR A 167 -14.14 4.36 12.67
C TYR A 167 -14.10 4.73 11.20
N LEU A 168 -14.07 3.69 10.35
CA LEU A 168 -14.07 3.82 8.90
C LEU A 168 -15.11 2.87 8.30
N ARG A 169 -15.88 3.37 7.31
CA ARG A 169 -16.83 2.57 6.54
C ARG A 169 -16.71 2.88 5.07
N PHE A 170 -16.55 1.86 4.24
CA PHE A 170 -16.59 2.02 2.80
C PHE A 170 -18.02 2.22 2.31
N ILE A 171 -18.16 3.09 1.32
CA ILE A 171 -19.46 3.32 0.66
C ILE A 171 -19.51 2.41 -0.56
N ASP A 172 -20.49 1.50 -0.59
CA ASP A 172 -20.67 0.59 -1.70
C ASP A 172 -21.54 1.27 -2.77
N LYS A 173 -21.00 1.41 -3.98
CA LYS A 173 -21.71 1.73 -5.23
C LYS A 173 -22.32 3.14 -5.40
N ALA A 174 -22.02 4.13 -4.57
CA ALA A 174 -22.47 5.49 -4.81
C ALA A 174 -21.39 6.30 -5.54
N PRO A 175 -21.73 7.04 -6.63
CA PRO A 175 -20.79 7.98 -7.25
C PRO A 175 -20.44 9.11 -6.26
N VAL A 176 -19.18 9.53 -6.25
CA VAL A 176 -18.71 10.63 -5.37
C VAL A 176 -19.49 11.93 -5.57
N ALA A 177 -20.03 12.15 -6.77
CA ALA A 177 -20.84 13.32 -7.07
C ALA A 177 -22.11 13.41 -6.22
N ASP A 178 -22.76 12.28 -5.96
CA ASP A 178 -24.00 12.21 -5.17
C ASP A 178 -23.74 12.32 -3.67
N LEU A 179 -22.49 12.06 -3.24
CA LEU A 179 -22.10 12.09 -1.83
C LEU A 179 -21.71 13.50 -1.34
N LYS A 180 -21.45 14.43 -2.25
CA LYS A 180 -21.10 15.83 -1.92
C LYS A 180 -22.27 16.61 -1.35
N ASP A 181 -23.50 16.21 -1.70
CA ASP A 181 -24.73 16.84 -1.23
C ASP A 181 -25.23 16.27 0.10
N LEU A 182 -24.47 15.32 0.69
CA LEU A 182 -24.76 14.81 2.03
C LEU A 182 -24.44 15.89 3.05
N ASN A 183 -25.44 16.29 3.83
CA ASN A 183 -25.25 17.11 5.03
C ASN A 183 -24.59 16.26 6.12
N LEU A 184 -23.26 16.08 6.01
CA LEU A 184 -22.48 15.37 7.02
C LEU A 184 -22.35 16.25 8.28
N SER A 185 -22.50 15.62 9.44
CA SER A 185 -22.20 16.28 10.72
C SER A 185 -20.68 16.56 10.82
N SER A 186 -20.29 17.46 11.73
CA SER A 186 -18.87 17.79 11.96
C SER A 186 -18.01 16.59 12.40
N ASP A 187 -18.65 15.51 12.82
CA ASP A 187 -18.01 14.29 13.34
C ASP A 187 -17.77 13.25 12.25
N VAL A 188 -18.15 13.57 11.00
CA VAL A 188 -18.07 12.66 9.86
C VAL A 188 -17.39 13.37 8.69
N GLU A 189 -16.43 12.71 8.05
CA GLU A 189 -15.75 13.24 6.87
C GLU A 189 -15.75 12.21 5.72
N LEU A 190 -15.99 12.70 4.50
CA LEU A 190 -15.94 11.91 3.29
C LEU A 190 -14.51 11.90 2.76
N LEU A 191 -13.95 10.72 2.58
CA LEU A 191 -12.60 10.51 2.07
C LEU A 191 -12.61 9.58 0.84
N GLU A 192 -11.52 9.59 0.12
CA GLU A 192 -11.19 8.61 -0.92
C GLU A 192 -9.91 7.87 -0.55
N ASP A 193 -9.88 6.55 -0.77
CA ASP A 193 -8.64 5.79 -0.68
C ASP A 193 -7.78 5.97 -1.95
N TYR A 194 -6.57 5.42 -1.94
CA TYR A 194 -5.65 5.49 -3.08
C TYR A 194 -6.15 4.75 -4.33
N LYS A 195 -7.21 3.91 -4.22
CA LYS A 195 -7.88 3.22 -5.33
C LYS A 195 -9.09 4.00 -5.85
N GLY A 196 -9.38 5.18 -5.29
CA GLY A 196 -10.53 6.00 -5.64
C GLY A 196 -11.85 5.49 -5.09
N ARG A 197 -11.84 4.63 -4.06
CA ARG A 197 -13.05 4.18 -3.38
C ARG A 197 -13.43 5.20 -2.32
N SER A 198 -14.71 5.58 -2.33
CA SER A 198 -15.26 6.48 -1.32
C SER A 198 -15.49 5.79 0.01
N LEU A 199 -15.24 6.51 1.09
CA LEU A 199 -15.44 6.05 2.44
C LEU A 199 -15.79 7.21 3.37
N LEU A 200 -16.44 6.89 4.48
CA LEU A 200 -16.70 7.83 5.58
C LEU A 200 -15.85 7.45 6.78
N VAL A 201 -15.31 8.47 7.44
CA VAL A 201 -14.68 8.33 8.75
C VAL A 201 -15.52 9.03 9.80
N PHE A 202 -15.56 8.46 10.99
CA PHE A 202 -16.43 8.87 12.10
C PHE A 202 -15.62 9.04 13.37
N ALA A 203 -15.91 10.08 14.12
CA ALA A 203 -15.26 10.33 15.40
C ALA A 203 -15.79 9.45 16.53
N SER A 204 -17.00 8.90 16.38
CA SER A 204 -17.62 8.05 17.40
C SER A 204 -18.54 7.01 16.77
N ASN A 205 -18.85 5.97 17.52
CA ASN A 205 -19.81 4.95 17.08
C ASN A 205 -21.25 5.52 16.94
N TRP A 206 -21.59 6.54 17.72
CA TRP A 206 -22.89 7.22 17.64
C TRP A 206 -23.13 7.98 16.33
N SER A 207 -22.04 8.35 15.65
CA SER A 207 -22.11 9.05 14.36
C SER A 207 -22.33 8.08 13.18
N ILE A 208 -22.34 6.76 13.42
CA ILE A 208 -22.52 5.72 12.41
C ILE A 208 -23.99 5.39 12.21
N ASP A 209 -24.82 5.51 13.27
CA ASP A 209 -26.27 5.24 13.28
C ASP A 209 -27.07 6.45 12.75
#